data_e0e4cd22c3afd629d2bc41f1329d6273
#
_entry.id   e0e4cd22c3afd629d2bc41f1329d6273
#
_cell.length_a   1.000
_cell.length_b   1.000
_cell.length_c   1.000
_cell.angle_alpha   90.00
_cell.angle_beta   90.00
_cell.angle_gamma   90.00
#
_symmetry.space_group_name_H-M   'P 1'
#
loop_
_entity.id
_entity.type
_entity.pdbx_description
1 polymer ?
#
loop_
_entity_poly.entity_id
_entity_poly.type
_entity_poly.pdbx_seq_one_letter_code
_entity_poly.pdbx_strand_id
1 'polypeptide(L)'
;MIVLIVALVFLGIVLAIAKVAGPYLNSSGGGSEKVKNVSTIKFFKRRLLTPTEIRFFNLVLAATPGGHVFTQVALSQLVGVPSGPDKLGSFNRISRMSIDFVVCDEQLNTLVAIELDDPSHDRPSGVEKDLKKDTVLATAGIRLIRIRVESIPSVDELRKLIEG
;
A
#
# COMPACT_ATOMS: atom_id res chain seq x y z
N MET A 1 -22.91 -58.12 -9.12
CA MET A 1 -21.65 -58.04 -8.34
C MET A 1 -20.86 -56.73 -8.62
N ILE A 2 -20.63 -56.32 -9.85
CA ILE A 2 -19.88 -55.11 -10.21
C ILE A 2 -20.55 -53.83 -9.68
N VAL A 3 -21.88 -53.69 -9.78
CA VAL A 3 -22.64 -52.51 -9.33
C VAL A 3 -22.48 -52.30 -7.80
N LEU A 4 -22.47 -53.38 -7.03
CA LEU A 4 -22.30 -53.32 -5.57
C LEU A 4 -20.90 -52.85 -5.18
N ILE A 5 -19.89 -53.30 -5.90
CA ILE A 5 -18.47 -52.88 -5.66
C ILE A 5 -18.30 -51.41 -5.98
N VAL A 6 -18.87 -50.91 -7.08
CA VAL A 6 -18.80 -49.50 -7.47
C VAL A 6 -19.49 -48.60 -6.42
N ALA A 7 -20.65 -49.05 -5.91
CA ALA A 7 -21.38 -48.28 -4.86
C ALA A 7 -20.60 -48.21 -3.54
N LEU A 8 -19.89 -49.29 -3.14
CA LEU A 8 -19.07 -49.31 -1.93
C LEU A 8 -17.83 -48.44 -2.08
N VAL A 9 -17.19 -48.44 -3.26
CA VAL A 9 -16.04 -47.54 -3.53
C VAL A 9 -16.48 -46.08 -3.51
N PHE A 10 -17.63 -45.74 -4.11
CA PHE A 10 -18.12 -44.36 -4.09
C PHE A 10 -18.48 -43.90 -2.67
N LEU A 11 -19.08 -44.76 -1.85
CA LEU A 11 -19.39 -44.45 -0.46
C LEU A 11 -18.13 -44.26 0.36
N GLY A 12 -17.08 -45.04 0.13
CA GLY A 12 -15.77 -44.89 0.77
C GLY A 12 -15.10 -43.55 0.43
N ILE A 13 -15.16 -43.12 -0.83
CA ILE A 13 -14.61 -41.84 -1.29
C ILE A 13 -15.38 -40.67 -0.65
N VAL A 14 -16.70 -40.73 -0.60
CA VAL A 14 -17.52 -39.66 0.02
C VAL A 14 -17.25 -39.54 1.51
N LEU A 15 -17.11 -40.67 2.22
CA LEU A 15 -16.72 -40.66 3.65
C LEU A 15 -15.30 -40.16 3.89
N ALA A 16 -14.36 -40.44 3.00
CA ALA A 16 -12.99 -39.94 3.08
C ALA A 16 -12.96 -38.40 2.85
N ILE A 17 -13.70 -37.89 1.87
CA ILE A 17 -13.83 -36.46 1.60
C ILE A 17 -14.49 -35.75 2.80
N ALA A 18 -15.53 -36.33 3.41
CA ALA A 18 -16.18 -35.76 4.58
C ALA A 18 -15.23 -35.65 5.80
N LYS A 19 -14.35 -36.64 5.99
CA LYS A 19 -13.32 -36.61 7.07
C LYS A 19 -12.25 -35.57 6.84
N VAL A 20 -11.85 -35.32 5.60
CA VAL A 20 -10.83 -34.33 5.26
C VAL A 20 -11.43 -32.90 5.21
N ALA A 21 -12.65 -32.74 4.71
CA ALA A 21 -13.32 -31.46 4.61
C ALA A 21 -13.95 -30.97 5.93
N GLY A 22 -14.26 -31.87 6.87
CA GLY A 22 -14.90 -31.56 8.15
C GLY A 22 -14.19 -30.46 8.96
N PRO A 23 -12.87 -30.46 9.12
CA PRO A 23 -12.14 -29.40 9.83
C PRO A 23 -12.20 -28.03 9.11
N TYR A 24 -12.32 -28.01 7.78
CA TYR A 24 -12.36 -26.76 7.00
C TYR A 24 -13.76 -26.13 6.95
N LEU A 25 -14.82 -26.91 7.09
CA LEU A 25 -16.19 -26.41 7.11
C LEU A 25 -16.62 -25.84 8.47
N ASN A 26 -15.88 -26.17 9.55
CA ASN A 26 -16.20 -25.69 10.90
C ASN A 26 -15.39 -24.45 11.33
N SER A 27 -14.51 -23.91 10.44
CA SER A 27 -13.74 -22.69 10.74
C SER A 27 -14.46 -21.38 10.35
N SER A 28 -15.71 -21.44 9.90
CA SER A 28 -16.49 -20.25 9.54
C SER A 28 -17.14 -19.52 10.72
N GLY A 29 -16.83 -19.89 11.97
CA GLY A 29 -17.40 -19.27 13.18
C GLY A 29 -16.75 -17.96 13.63
N GLY A 30 -15.54 -17.60 13.14
CA GLY A 30 -14.79 -16.43 13.63
C GLY A 30 -14.96 -15.13 12.83
N GLY A 31 -15.53 -15.20 11.61
CA GLY A 31 -15.66 -14.04 10.71
C GLY A 31 -16.89 -13.17 10.94
N SER A 32 -17.95 -13.77 11.51
CA SER A 32 -19.27 -13.11 11.59
C SER A 32 -19.34 -12.01 12.66
N GLU A 33 -18.63 -12.13 13.78
CA GLU A 33 -18.64 -11.09 14.83
C GLU A 33 -17.83 -9.84 14.44
N LYS A 34 -16.67 -10.00 13.76
CA LYS A 34 -15.90 -8.87 13.28
C LYS A 34 -16.62 -8.09 12.16
N VAL A 35 -17.35 -8.79 11.29
CA VAL A 35 -18.15 -8.14 10.22
C VAL A 35 -19.35 -7.40 10.80
N LYS A 36 -19.99 -7.93 11.85
CA LYS A 36 -21.12 -7.27 12.53
C LYS A 36 -20.70 -5.92 13.15
N ASN A 37 -19.48 -5.82 13.73
CA ASN A 37 -18.98 -4.56 14.29
C ASN A 37 -18.68 -3.48 13.24
N VAL A 38 -18.32 -3.85 12.03
CA VAL A 38 -18.10 -2.88 10.94
C VAL A 38 -19.42 -2.29 10.46
N SER A 39 -20.52 -3.04 10.45
CA SER A 39 -21.83 -2.58 9.97
C SER A 39 -22.48 -1.49 10.85
N THR A 40 -22.03 -1.33 12.10
CA THR A 40 -22.50 -0.27 13.02
C THR A 40 -21.74 1.04 12.90
N ILE A 41 -20.56 1.03 12.24
CA ILE A 41 -19.71 2.21 12.04
C ILE A 41 -20.20 2.97 10.81
N LYS A 42 -20.53 4.26 10.98
CA LYS A 42 -20.89 5.14 9.87
C LYS A 42 -19.63 5.74 9.26
N PHE A 43 -19.27 5.27 8.06
CA PHE A 43 -18.20 5.85 7.27
C PHE A 43 -18.73 7.01 6.42
N PHE A 44 -17.86 7.98 6.12
CA PHE A 44 -18.18 9.13 5.28
C PHE A 44 -17.09 9.37 4.24
N LYS A 45 -17.45 9.97 3.12
CA LYS A 45 -16.53 10.30 2.02
C LYS A 45 -15.60 11.42 2.44
N ARG A 46 -14.31 11.27 2.23
CA ARG A 46 -13.29 12.32 2.40
C ARG A 46 -12.73 12.75 1.05
N ARG A 47 -12.21 13.96 0.99
CA ARG A 47 -11.36 14.38 -0.13
C ARG A 47 -10.03 13.62 -0.02
N LEU A 48 -9.53 13.17 -1.15
CA LEU A 48 -8.23 12.47 -1.22
C LEU A 48 -7.08 13.44 -1.00
N LEU A 49 -7.15 14.63 -1.62
CA LEU A 49 -6.12 15.66 -1.59
C LEU A 49 -6.68 16.99 -1.09
N THR A 50 -5.82 17.76 -0.44
CA THR A 50 -6.06 19.18 -0.09
C THR A 50 -5.98 20.06 -1.34
N PRO A 51 -6.46 21.31 -1.31
CA PRO A 51 -6.32 22.23 -2.44
C PRO A 51 -4.88 22.49 -2.87
N THR A 52 -3.93 22.50 -1.95
CA THR A 52 -2.51 22.68 -2.22
C THR A 52 -1.94 21.44 -2.91
N GLU A 53 -2.24 20.25 -2.41
CA GLU A 53 -1.83 18.98 -3.03
C GLU A 53 -2.44 18.79 -4.44
N ILE A 54 -3.69 19.24 -4.67
CA ILE A 54 -4.30 19.20 -6.01
C ILE A 54 -3.52 20.09 -7.00
N ARG A 55 -3.14 21.31 -6.58
CA ARG A 55 -2.33 22.19 -7.43
C ARG A 55 -0.98 21.56 -7.74
N PHE A 56 -0.31 21.02 -6.74
CA PHE A 56 0.97 20.35 -6.89
C PHE A 56 0.85 19.09 -7.77
N PHE A 57 -0.18 18.27 -7.58
CA PHE A 57 -0.47 17.11 -8.44
C PHE A 57 -0.52 17.48 -9.92
N ASN A 58 -1.19 18.57 -10.29
CA ASN A 58 -1.26 19.03 -11.66
C ASN A 58 0.10 19.47 -12.21
N LEU A 59 0.98 20.06 -11.37
CA LEU A 59 2.36 20.38 -11.76
C LEU A 59 3.20 19.13 -11.99
N VAL A 60 3.08 18.12 -11.12
CA VAL A 60 3.78 16.84 -11.29
C VAL A 60 3.32 16.14 -12.56
N LEU A 61 2.01 16.11 -12.85
CA LEU A 61 1.49 15.57 -14.10
C LEU A 61 2.06 16.27 -15.33
N ALA A 62 2.13 17.59 -15.31
CA ALA A 62 2.70 18.38 -16.41
C ALA A 62 4.23 18.17 -16.56
N ALA A 63 4.91 17.89 -15.45
CA ALA A 63 6.35 17.60 -15.43
C ALA A 63 6.70 16.17 -15.88
N THR A 64 5.73 15.25 -15.96
CA THR A 64 5.94 13.82 -16.23
C THR A 64 5.12 13.38 -17.47
N PRO A 65 5.40 13.91 -18.67
CA PRO A 65 4.69 13.48 -19.89
C PRO A 65 4.97 12.00 -20.18
N GLY A 66 3.91 11.22 -20.42
CA GLY A 66 4.00 9.78 -20.68
C GLY A 66 4.14 8.89 -19.43
N GLY A 67 4.45 9.46 -18.28
CA GLY A 67 4.53 8.72 -17.03
C GLY A 67 3.22 8.71 -16.23
N HIS A 68 3.26 8.11 -15.05
CA HIS A 68 2.12 7.98 -14.15
C HIS A 68 2.40 8.63 -12.81
N VAL A 69 1.40 9.28 -12.23
CA VAL A 69 1.48 9.91 -10.91
C VAL A 69 0.42 9.31 -10.00
N PHE A 70 0.88 8.71 -8.89
CA PHE A 70 0.02 8.17 -7.86
C PHE A 70 0.09 9.05 -6.61
N THR A 71 -1.00 9.15 -5.88
CA THR A 71 -1.08 9.98 -4.67
C THR A 71 -1.40 9.14 -3.45
N GLN A 72 -0.89 9.56 -2.27
CA GLN A 72 -1.13 8.91 -0.98
C GLN A 72 -0.83 7.41 -1.00
N VAL A 73 0.32 7.04 -1.59
CA VAL A 73 0.73 5.65 -1.77
C VAL A 73 1.28 5.10 -0.46
N ALA A 74 0.71 4.00 0.02
CA ALA A 74 1.24 3.34 1.21
C ALA A 74 2.68 2.85 0.96
N LEU A 75 3.60 3.11 1.90
CA LEU A 75 5.01 2.75 1.76
C LEU A 75 5.19 1.24 1.54
N SER A 76 4.31 0.41 2.12
CA SER A 76 4.29 -1.04 1.92
C SER A 76 3.86 -1.49 0.51
N GLN A 77 3.41 -0.59 -0.35
CA GLN A 77 3.18 -0.86 -1.78
C GLN A 77 4.42 -0.56 -2.64
N LEU A 78 5.31 0.28 -2.15
CA LEU A 78 6.54 0.67 -2.85
C LEU A 78 7.72 -0.25 -2.50
N VAL A 79 7.77 -0.77 -1.28
CA VAL A 79 8.90 -1.54 -0.79
C VAL A 79 8.48 -2.91 -0.27
N GLY A 80 9.23 -3.94 -0.65
CA GLY A 80 9.08 -5.29 -0.13
C GLY A 80 9.80 -5.45 1.21
N VAL A 81 9.26 -6.32 2.08
CA VAL A 81 9.91 -6.69 3.34
C VAL A 81 10.60 -8.05 3.15
N PRO A 82 11.92 -8.18 3.47
CA PRO A 82 12.63 -9.44 3.37
C PRO A 82 11.96 -10.56 4.18
N SER A 83 12.07 -11.79 3.69
CA SER A 83 11.65 -12.98 4.44
C SER A 83 12.57 -13.17 5.65
N GLY A 84 12.00 -13.50 6.81
CA GLY A 84 12.78 -13.72 8.03
C GLY A 84 11.92 -13.62 9.29
N PRO A 85 12.54 -13.83 10.46
CA PRO A 85 11.82 -13.87 11.75
C PRO A 85 11.15 -12.53 12.12
N ASP A 86 11.67 -11.39 11.67
CA ASP A 86 11.10 -10.05 11.94
C ASP A 86 10.26 -9.50 10.76
N LYS A 87 9.83 -10.35 9.82
CA LYS A 87 9.03 -9.90 8.65
C LYS A 87 7.79 -9.12 9.07
N LEU A 88 7.02 -9.63 10.03
CA LEU A 88 5.79 -8.98 10.49
C LEU A 88 6.09 -7.65 11.22
N GLY A 89 7.12 -7.61 12.06
CA GLY A 89 7.56 -6.39 12.74
C GLY A 89 8.01 -5.32 11.73
N SER A 90 8.79 -5.70 10.74
CA SER A 90 9.24 -4.80 9.68
C SER A 90 8.09 -4.29 8.83
N PHE A 91 7.15 -5.17 8.45
CA PHE A 91 5.92 -4.76 7.74
C PHE A 91 5.09 -3.76 8.56
N ASN A 92 4.88 -4.02 9.85
CA ASN A 92 4.10 -3.14 10.72
C ASN A 92 4.73 -1.75 10.89
N ARG A 93 6.06 -1.64 10.77
CA ARG A 93 6.76 -0.34 10.81
C ARG A 93 6.43 0.55 9.62
N ILE A 94 6.25 -0.03 8.42
CA ILE A 94 6.01 0.72 7.18
C ILE A 94 4.53 0.80 6.76
N SER A 95 3.68 -0.12 7.23
CA SER A 95 2.27 -0.24 6.79
C SER A 95 1.39 0.97 7.12
N ARG A 96 1.83 1.82 8.08
CA ARG A 96 1.12 3.04 8.51
C ARG A 96 1.72 4.31 7.91
N MET A 97 2.71 4.19 7.04
CA MET A 97 3.36 5.31 6.36
C MET A 97 2.86 5.39 4.92
N SER A 98 2.70 6.60 4.43
CA SER A 98 2.37 6.88 3.03
C SER A 98 3.34 7.89 2.47
N ILE A 99 3.45 7.91 1.15
CA ILE A 99 4.15 8.91 0.35
C ILE A 99 3.09 9.74 -0.36
N ASP A 100 3.22 11.07 -0.35
CA ASP A 100 2.22 11.96 -0.92
C ASP A 100 2.08 11.76 -2.42
N PHE A 101 3.20 11.68 -3.16
CA PHE A 101 3.22 11.46 -4.60
C PHE A 101 4.31 10.47 -5.00
N VAL A 102 3.98 9.57 -5.91
CA VAL A 102 4.92 8.64 -6.52
C VAL A 102 4.84 8.81 -8.02
N VAL A 103 5.98 9.10 -8.65
CA VAL A 103 6.10 9.21 -10.09
C VAL A 103 6.69 7.92 -10.64
N CYS A 104 6.05 7.37 -11.66
CA CYS A 104 6.47 6.17 -12.36
C CYS A 104 6.65 6.44 -13.85
N ASP A 105 7.46 5.62 -14.51
CA ASP A 105 7.55 5.58 -15.96
C ASP A 105 6.31 4.93 -16.61
N GLU A 106 6.32 4.81 -17.96
CA GLU A 106 5.23 4.17 -18.72
C GLU A 106 5.03 2.69 -18.35
N GLN A 107 6.04 2.01 -17.85
CA GLN A 107 6.02 0.61 -17.42
C GLN A 107 5.69 0.44 -15.93
N LEU A 108 5.33 1.54 -15.25
CA LEU A 108 5.03 1.62 -13.81
C LEU A 108 6.22 1.34 -12.90
N ASN A 109 7.46 1.47 -13.37
CA ASN A 109 8.61 1.49 -12.48
C ASN A 109 8.67 2.82 -11.74
N THR A 110 8.94 2.78 -10.44
CA THR A 110 9.07 3.99 -9.63
C THR A 110 10.32 4.77 -10.02
N LEU A 111 10.14 6.01 -10.47
CA LEU A 111 11.22 6.96 -10.75
C LEU A 111 11.62 7.71 -9.49
N VAL A 112 10.63 8.25 -8.77
CA VAL A 112 10.85 9.08 -7.60
C VAL A 112 9.64 9.11 -6.69
N ALA A 113 9.88 9.20 -5.39
CA ALA A 113 8.90 9.54 -4.36
C ALA A 113 8.99 11.02 -4.03
N ILE A 114 7.86 11.71 -3.82
CA ILE A 114 7.83 13.14 -3.49
C ILE A 114 6.93 13.35 -2.27
N GLU A 115 7.44 14.11 -1.29
CA GLU A 115 6.70 14.60 -0.12
C GLU A 115 6.51 16.12 -0.26
N LEU A 116 5.33 16.60 0.08
CA LEU A 116 5.00 18.03 0.08
C LEU A 116 4.93 18.52 1.52
N ASP A 117 6.03 19.08 2.00
CA ASP A 117 6.19 19.48 3.39
C ASP A 117 5.53 20.84 3.69
N ASP A 118 4.65 20.86 4.69
CA ASP A 118 4.07 22.09 5.26
C ASP A 118 4.71 22.34 6.64
N PRO A 119 5.32 23.52 6.88
CA PRO A 119 5.99 23.85 8.14
C PRO A 119 5.09 23.76 9.37
N SER A 120 3.76 23.82 9.20
CA SER A 120 2.84 23.69 10.32
C SER A 120 2.88 22.31 11.00
N HIS A 121 3.58 21.32 10.42
CA HIS A 121 3.73 19.95 10.91
C HIS A 121 5.08 19.65 11.58
N ASP A 122 5.98 20.63 11.79
CA ASP A 122 7.28 20.47 12.46
C ASP A 122 7.14 20.11 13.95
N ARG A 123 6.53 18.94 14.24
CA ARG A 123 6.50 18.36 15.59
C ARG A 123 7.64 17.36 15.76
N PRO A 124 8.24 17.22 16.96
CA PRO A 124 9.34 16.27 17.20
C PRO A 124 9.03 14.82 16.80
N SER A 125 7.75 14.41 16.90
CA SER A 125 7.28 13.08 16.44
C SER A 125 7.26 12.91 14.91
N GLY A 126 7.32 14.00 14.14
CA GLY A 126 7.44 13.99 12.69
C GLY A 126 8.84 13.58 12.25
N VAL A 127 9.86 14.17 12.86
CA VAL A 127 11.29 13.94 12.51
C VAL A 127 11.67 12.46 12.55
N GLU A 128 11.25 11.72 13.57
CA GLU A 128 11.53 10.27 13.66
C GLU A 128 10.86 9.46 12.55
N LYS A 129 9.63 9.82 12.18
CA LYS A 129 8.90 9.16 11.08
C LYS A 129 9.56 9.47 9.74
N ASP A 130 10.03 10.69 9.55
CA ASP A 130 10.69 11.13 8.33
C ASP A 130 12.02 10.42 8.13
N LEU A 131 12.85 10.32 9.17
CA LEU A 131 14.10 9.54 9.14
C LEU A 131 13.84 8.06 8.80
N LYS A 132 12.75 7.48 9.29
CA LYS A 132 12.37 6.10 8.96
C LYS A 132 11.97 5.96 7.50
N LYS A 133 11.18 6.88 6.94
CA LYS A 133 10.83 6.88 5.51
C LYS A 133 12.08 6.99 4.65
N ASP A 134 12.95 7.96 4.95
CA ASP A 134 14.20 8.20 4.22
C ASP A 134 15.05 6.92 4.19
N THR A 135 15.25 6.29 5.35
CA THR A 135 16.03 5.05 5.46
C THR A 135 15.42 3.91 4.63
N VAL A 136 14.10 3.71 4.71
CA VAL A 136 13.42 2.63 3.99
C VAL A 136 13.48 2.82 2.49
N LEU A 137 13.21 4.03 1.99
CA LEU A 137 13.27 4.36 0.56
C LEU A 137 14.69 4.26 0.03
N ALA A 138 15.68 4.81 0.74
CA ALA A 138 17.08 4.72 0.35
C ALA A 138 17.56 3.26 0.27
N THR A 139 17.17 2.41 1.22
CA THR A 139 17.51 0.97 1.22
C THR A 139 16.89 0.24 0.02
N ALA A 140 15.70 0.67 -0.41
CA ALA A 140 15.01 0.13 -1.58
C ALA A 140 15.51 0.73 -2.91
N GLY A 141 16.44 1.69 -2.89
CA GLY A 141 16.93 2.38 -4.08
C GLY A 141 15.94 3.38 -4.66
N ILE A 142 14.94 3.81 -3.87
CA ILE A 142 13.94 4.78 -4.31
C ILE A 142 14.37 6.17 -3.82
N ARG A 143 14.55 7.09 -4.77
CA ARG A 143 14.89 8.48 -4.49
C ARG A 143 13.69 9.22 -3.90
N LEU A 144 13.90 9.99 -2.82
CA LEU A 144 12.89 10.84 -2.19
C LEU A 144 13.24 12.32 -2.41
N ILE A 145 12.27 13.09 -2.89
CA ILE A 145 12.33 14.55 -3.00
C ILE A 145 11.37 15.16 -2.00
N ARG A 146 11.84 16.11 -1.20
CA ARG A 146 10.99 16.92 -0.31
C ARG A 146 10.85 18.32 -0.87
N ILE A 147 9.59 18.76 -1.03
CA ILE A 147 9.27 20.08 -1.57
C ILE A 147 8.45 20.83 -0.52
N ARG A 148 8.94 22.01 -0.14
CA ARG A 148 8.21 22.88 0.77
C ARG A 148 7.06 23.59 0.07
N VAL A 149 5.92 23.69 0.72
CA VAL A 149 4.72 24.35 0.18
C VAL A 149 4.99 25.82 -0.21
N GLU A 150 5.90 26.51 0.53
CA GLU A 150 6.25 27.89 0.23
C GLU A 150 7.16 28.07 -0.99
N SER A 151 7.80 27.00 -1.45
CA SER A 151 8.79 27.03 -2.54
C SER A 151 8.54 25.93 -3.58
N ILE A 152 7.30 25.79 -4.00
CA ILE A 152 6.91 24.85 -5.06
C ILE A 152 7.61 25.26 -6.35
N PRO A 153 8.42 24.35 -6.98
CA PRO A 153 9.14 24.65 -8.21
C PRO A 153 8.20 24.79 -9.41
N SER A 154 8.68 25.43 -10.46
CA SER A 154 8.02 25.44 -11.77
C SER A 154 7.99 24.04 -12.40
N VAL A 155 7.16 23.84 -13.44
CA VAL A 155 7.09 22.55 -14.16
C VAL A 155 8.45 22.11 -14.71
N ASP A 156 9.24 23.02 -15.25
CA ASP A 156 10.55 22.69 -15.84
C ASP A 156 11.60 22.33 -14.77
N GLU A 157 11.59 23.02 -13.64
CA GLU A 157 12.44 22.67 -12.48
C GLU A 157 12.03 21.32 -11.90
N LEU A 158 10.72 21.08 -11.77
CA LEU A 158 10.19 19.81 -11.25
C LEU A 158 10.56 18.65 -12.17
N ARG A 159 10.47 18.84 -13.50
CA ARG A 159 10.91 17.85 -14.50
C ARG A 159 12.38 17.48 -14.29
N LYS A 160 13.27 18.47 -14.19
CA LYS A 160 14.71 18.24 -13.93
C LYS A 160 14.93 17.49 -12.61
N LEU A 161 14.17 17.84 -11.57
CA LEU A 161 14.24 17.14 -10.28
C LEU A 161 13.78 15.68 -10.38
N ILE A 162 12.81 15.37 -11.23
CA ILE A 162 12.28 14.01 -11.44
C ILE A 162 13.27 13.18 -12.27
N GLU A 163 13.84 13.75 -13.31
CA GLU A 163 14.79 13.07 -14.21
C GLU A 163 16.15 12.77 -13.52
N GLY A 164 16.60 13.58 -12.56
CA GLY A 164 17.80 13.36 -11.74
C GLY A 164 18.97 14.17 -12.22
#